data_d2660fadbabcfa79238a641fac54882e
#
_entry.id   d2660fadbabcfa79238a641fac54882e
#
_cell.length_a   1.000
_cell.length_b   1.000
_cell.length_c   1.000
_cell.angle_alpha   90.00
_cell.angle_beta   90.00
_cell.angle_gamma   90.00
#
_symmetry.space_group_name_H-M   'P 1'
#
loop_
_entity.id
_entity.type
_entity.pdbx_description
1 polymer ?
#
loop_
_entity_poly.entity_id
_entity_poly.type
_entity_poly.pdbx_seq_one_letter_code
_entity_poly.pdbx_strand_id
1 'polypeptide(L)' 'MGNYRVKNPISVMVKEDGSYVSRTVPKGTILFVEETPLNLTRHVIVKWNGKNALMFARDLLSHAEPASEDASNAP' A
#
# COMPACT_ATOMS: atom_id res chain seq x y z
N MET A 1 4.29 3.93 9.39
CA MET A 1 5.53 3.93 8.59
C MET A 1 6.04 2.50 8.44
N GLY A 2 6.26 2.08 7.25
CA GLY A 2 6.82 0.76 7.02
C GLY A 2 6.31 0.14 5.75
N ASN A 3 6.72 -1.10 5.57
CA ASN A 3 6.35 -1.86 4.39
C ASN A 3 5.17 -2.76 4.70
N TYR A 4 4.31 -2.91 3.70
CA TYR A 4 3.18 -3.83 3.77
C TYR A 4 3.24 -4.76 2.57
N ARG A 5 2.95 -6.04 2.81
CA ARG A 5 2.85 -7.03 1.74
C ARG A 5 1.38 -7.26 1.42
N VAL A 6 1.06 -7.16 0.15
CA VAL A 6 -0.32 -7.35 -0.31
C VAL A 6 -0.64 -8.84 -0.30
N LYS A 7 -1.70 -9.22 0.41
CA LYS A 7 -2.17 -10.60 0.51
C LYS A 7 -3.22 -10.92 -0.54
N ASN A 8 -4.04 -9.92 -0.86
CA ASN A 8 -5.08 -10.04 -1.87
C ASN A 8 -5.00 -8.81 -2.75
N PRO A 9 -5.30 -8.91 -4.04
CA PRO A 9 -5.21 -7.74 -4.91
C PRO A 9 -6.03 -6.57 -4.39
N ILE A 10 -5.48 -5.36 -4.53
CA ILE A 10 -6.10 -4.14 -4.01
C ILE A 10 -6.23 -3.14 -5.16
N SER A 11 -7.41 -2.53 -5.27
CA SER A 11 -7.59 -1.41 -6.21
C SER A 11 -7.05 -0.13 -5.58
N VAL A 12 -6.26 0.59 -6.34
CA VAL A 12 -5.68 1.86 -5.89
C VAL A 12 -5.85 2.88 -7.01
N MET A 13 -5.69 4.15 -6.65
CA MET A 13 -5.69 5.24 -7.62
C MET A 13 -4.28 5.76 -7.75
N VAL A 14 -3.77 5.76 -8.95
CA VAL A 14 -2.41 6.23 -9.25
C VAL A 14 -2.52 7.47 -10.14
N LYS A 15 -1.73 8.48 -9.83
CA LYS A 15 -1.72 9.67 -10.67
C LYS A 15 -0.77 9.45 -11.83
N GLU A 16 -1.33 9.47 -13.04
CA GLU A 16 -0.57 9.31 -14.27
C GLU A 16 -0.97 10.42 -15.24
N ASP A 17 0.02 11.11 -15.76
CA ASP A 17 -0.20 12.19 -16.72
C ASP A 17 -1.22 13.21 -16.24
N GLY A 18 -1.15 13.56 -14.97
CA GLY A 18 -2.03 14.57 -14.39
C GLY A 18 -3.42 14.09 -14.01
N SER A 19 -3.71 12.82 -14.24
CA SER A 19 -5.03 12.27 -13.92
C SER A 19 -4.89 11.03 -13.06
N TYR A 20 -5.87 10.79 -12.21
CA TYR A 20 -5.90 9.57 -11.41
C TYR A 20 -6.52 8.45 -12.23
N VAL A 21 -5.86 7.31 -12.22
CA VAL A 21 -6.36 6.12 -12.89
C VAL A 21 -6.39 4.98 -11.91
N SER A 22 -7.34 4.07 -12.11
CA SER A 22 -7.46 2.90 -11.25
C SER A 22 -6.47 1.84 -11.69
N ARG A 23 -5.79 1.26 -10.71
CA ARG A 23 -4.85 0.15 -10.96
C ARG A 23 -5.04 -0.90 -9.90
N THR A 24 -4.71 -2.12 -10.23
CA THR A 24 -4.78 -3.21 -9.27
C THR A 24 -3.38 -3.59 -8.84
N VAL A 25 -3.15 -3.55 -7.54
CA VAL A 25 -1.89 -3.99 -6.95
C VAL A 25 -1.97 -5.49 -6.76
N PRO A 26 -1.08 -6.27 -7.37
CA PRO A 26 -1.17 -7.71 -7.28
C PRO A 26 -0.69 -8.24 -5.93
N LYS A 27 -1.12 -9.45 -5.62
CA LYS A 27 -0.68 -10.16 -4.44
C LYS A 27 0.84 -10.28 -4.44
N GLY A 28 1.43 -10.12 -3.29
CA GLY A 28 2.88 -10.24 -3.12
C GLY A 28 3.63 -8.94 -3.27
N THR A 29 2.95 -7.88 -3.70
CA THR A 29 3.58 -6.57 -3.85
C THR A 29 3.91 -5.99 -2.49
N ILE A 30 5.05 -5.32 -2.39
CA ILE A 30 5.43 -4.58 -1.20
C ILE A 30 5.12 -3.11 -1.45
N LEU A 31 4.32 -2.54 -0.54
CA LEU A 31 3.97 -1.13 -0.56
C LEU A 31 4.65 -0.44 0.61
N PHE A 32 5.17 0.75 0.38
CA PHE A 32 5.74 1.53 1.46
C PHE A 32 4.73 2.57 1.93
N VAL A 33 4.46 2.60 3.23
CA VAL A 33 3.49 3.50 3.84
C VAL A 33 4.24 4.41 4.79
N GLU A 34 4.17 5.71 4.55
CA GLU A 34 4.90 6.67 5.39
C GLU A 34 4.22 6.93 6.71
N GLU A 35 2.90 6.79 6.75
CA GLU A 35 2.13 7.02 7.96
C GLU A 35 1.36 5.78 8.34
N THR A 36 1.29 5.51 9.64
CA THR A 36 0.44 4.43 10.12
C THR A 36 -1.01 4.81 9.94
N PRO A 37 -1.83 3.98 9.29
CA PRO A 37 -3.25 4.30 9.13
C PRO A 37 -3.94 4.25 10.49
N LEU A 38 -4.47 5.38 10.92
CA LEU A 38 -5.16 5.47 12.20
C LEU A 38 -6.67 5.50 12.05
N ASN A 39 -7.17 5.84 10.89
CA ASN A 39 -8.60 5.97 10.66
C ASN A 39 -8.96 5.20 9.40
N LEU A 40 -9.77 4.15 9.57
CA LEU A 40 -10.10 3.24 8.47
C LEU A 40 -10.92 3.89 7.36
N THR A 41 -11.56 5.03 7.64
CA THR A 41 -12.34 5.72 6.63
C THR A 41 -11.52 6.70 5.82
N ARG A 42 -10.25 6.85 6.15
CA ARG A 42 -9.40 7.79 5.44
C ARG A 42 -8.62 7.09 4.34
N HIS A 43 -8.19 7.89 3.38
CA HIS A 43 -7.24 7.42 2.38
C HIS A 43 -5.83 7.53 2.93
N VAL A 44 -4.97 6.65 2.47
CA VAL A 44 -3.54 6.74 2.75
C VAL A 44 -2.81 6.75 1.43
N ILE A 45 -1.65 7.38 1.43
CA ILE A 45 -0.77 7.40 0.26
C ILE A 45 0.30 6.36 0.49
N VAL A 46 0.47 5.49 -0.49
CA VAL A 46 1.50 4.45 -0.43
C VAL A 46 2.41 4.61 -1.64
N LYS A 47 3.63 4.14 -1.51
CA LYS A 47 4.58 4.11 -2.62
C LYS A 47 4.51 2.76 -3.29
N TRP A 48 4.30 2.77 -4.59
CA TRP A 48 4.22 1.57 -5.40
C TRP A 48 4.91 1.82 -6.74
N ASN A 49 5.93 1.05 -7.04
CA ASN A 49 6.70 1.19 -8.29
C ASN A 49 7.20 2.62 -8.51
N GLY A 50 7.64 3.27 -7.42
CA GLY A 50 8.16 4.63 -7.51
C GLY A 50 7.10 5.70 -7.67
N LYS A 51 5.82 5.34 -7.61
CA LYS A 51 4.72 6.28 -7.74
C LYS A 51 3.91 6.33 -6.46
N ASN A 52 3.24 7.44 -6.25
CA ASN A 52 2.30 7.56 -5.15
C ASN A 52 0.96 6.98 -5.58
N ALA A 53 0.40 6.13 -4.73
CA ALA A 53 -0.92 5.56 -4.96
C ALA A 53 -1.80 5.88 -3.77
N LEU A 54 -3.07 6.14 -4.05
CA LEU A 54 -4.05 6.49 -3.03
C LEU A 54 -4.98 5.31 -2.83
N MET A 55 -5.19 4.91 -1.58
CA MET A 55 -6.06 3.79 -1.27
C MET A 55 -6.72 4.04 0.08
N PHE A 56 -7.79 3.30 0.35
CA PHE A 56 -8.41 3.37 1.66
C PHE A 56 -7.55 2.64 2.68
N ALA A 57 -7.42 3.23 3.87
CA ALA A 57 -6.72 2.58 4.95
C ALA A 57 -7.34 1.23 5.27
N ARG A 58 -8.68 1.13 5.18
CA ARG A 58 -9.38 -0.12 5.40
C ARG A 58 -8.87 -1.22 4.46
N ASP A 59 -8.70 -0.88 3.19
CA ASP A 59 -8.24 -1.88 2.22
C ASP A 59 -6.81 -2.31 2.52
N LEU A 60 -5.98 -1.36 2.90
CA LEU A 60 -4.61 -1.69 3.27
C LEU A 60 -4.58 -2.67 4.44
N LEU A 61 -5.36 -2.39 5.47
CA LEU A 61 -5.34 -3.23 6.67
C LEU A 61 -6.04 -4.55 6.48
N SER A 62 -7.02 -4.63 5.56
CA SER A 62 -7.75 -5.87 5.31
C SER A 62 -7.03 -6.79 4.33
N HIS A 63 -6.34 -6.22 3.36
CA HIS A 63 -5.78 -7.01 2.26
C HIS A 63 -4.26 -7.01 2.21
N ALA A 64 -3.63 -6.40 3.18
CA ALA A 64 -2.17 -6.39 3.28
C ALA A 64 -1.77 -6.61 4.73
N GLU A 65 -0.53 -6.98 4.93
CA GLU A 65 0.01 -7.21 6.27
C GLU A 65 1.33 -6.48 6.38
N PRO A 66 1.70 -6.05 7.59
CA PRO A 66 3.02 -5.46 7.76
C PRO A 66 4.09 -6.44 7.30
N ALA A 67 4.99 -5.94 6.47
CA ALA A 67 6.12 -6.73 6.00
C ALA A 67 7.32 -6.27 6.81
N SER A 68 7.71 -7.08 7.76
CA SER A 68 8.80 -6.71 8.65
C SER A 68 10.12 -6.87 7.93
N GLU A 69 10.82 -5.77 7.79
CA GLU A 69 12.18 -5.84 7.27
C GLU A 69 13.09 -6.56 8.25
N ASP A 70 12.76 -6.47 9.53
CA ASP A 70 13.54 -7.18 10.53
C ASP A 70 13.43 -8.67 10.33
N ALA A 71 12.27 -9.15 9.91
CA ALA A 71 12.11 -10.57 9.66
C ALA A 71 12.98 -11.00 8.49
N SER A 72 13.06 -10.17 7.45
CA SER A 72 13.87 -10.50 6.30
C SER A 72 15.36 -10.37 6.59
N ASN A 73 15.70 -9.56 7.59
CA ASN A 73 17.08 -9.35 7.99
C ASN A 73 17.50 -10.28 9.12
N ALA A 74 16.56 -10.97 9.68
CA ALA A 74 16.86 -11.86 10.78
C ALA A 74 17.77 -12.98 10.30
N PRO A 75 18.76 -13.28 11.06
CA PRO A 75 19.68 -14.36 10.71
C PRO A 75 18.99 -15.68 10.60
#